data_49c2f1d4b815ef7358c966b1715cb7ac
#
_entry.id   49c2f1d4b815ef7358c966b1715cb7ac
#
_cell.length_a   1.000
_cell.length_b   1.000
_cell.length_c   1.000
_cell.angle_alpha   90.00
_cell.angle_beta   90.00
_cell.angle_gamma   90.00
#
_symmetry.space_group_name_H-M   'P 1'
#
loop_
_entity.id
_entity.type
_entity.pdbx_description
1 polymer ?
#
loop_
_entity_poly.entity_id
_entity_poly.type
_entity_poly.pdbx_seq_one_letter_code
_entity_poly.pdbx_strand_id
1 'polypeptide(L)'
;MVYDDNNIFAKILREEIPCNKIYEDEFVLSFHDINPQKKIHALVIPKGKYTDLDDFTANASVDEMVGLLKGINAVAKKLNISVDTGQGYRALANISDHGGQEVPHLHFHLFGGERVGKMVE
;
A
#
# COMPACT_ATOMS: atom_id res chain seq x y z
N MET A 1 -5.38 19.62 6.87
CA MET A 1 -5.88 18.44 7.58
C MET A 1 -4.75 17.88 8.43
N VAL A 2 -5.04 17.55 9.68
CA VAL A 2 -4.05 17.01 10.61
C VAL A 2 -4.02 15.49 10.48
N TYR A 3 -2.82 14.92 10.39
CA TYR A 3 -2.65 13.47 10.33
C TYR A 3 -3.11 12.83 11.65
N ASP A 4 -3.91 11.79 11.55
CA ASP A 4 -4.41 11.05 12.72
C ASP A 4 -3.42 9.97 13.13
N ASP A 5 -2.63 10.22 14.18
CA ASP A 5 -1.65 9.26 14.69
C ASP A 5 -2.28 8.01 15.32
N ASN A 6 -3.59 7.98 15.47
CA ASN A 6 -4.30 6.82 16.02
C ASN A 6 -4.83 5.89 14.94
N ASN A 7 -4.54 6.14 13.67
CA ASN A 7 -4.94 5.22 12.62
C ASN A 7 -4.17 3.90 12.73
N ILE A 8 -4.79 2.83 12.25
CA ILE A 8 -4.24 1.48 12.42
C ILE A 8 -2.87 1.29 11.76
N PHE A 9 -2.62 1.95 10.62
CA PHE A 9 -1.34 1.81 9.94
C PHE A 9 -0.22 2.55 10.67
N ALA A 10 -0.51 3.70 11.28
CA ALA A 10 0.45 4.38 12.14
C ALA A 10 0.82 3.49 13.33
N LYS A 11 -0.16 2.80 13.91
CA LYS A 11 0.10 1.87 15.01
C LYS A 11 0.93 0.67 14.58
N ILE A 12 0.70 0.15 13.38
CA ILE A 12 1.52 -0.93 12.81
C ILE A 12 2.96 -0.44 12.61
N LEU A 13 3.15 0.77 12.08
CA LEU A 13 4.49 1.34 11.89
C LEU A 13 5.23 1.53 13.21
N ARG A 14 4.53 1.83 14.29
CA ARG A 14 5.11 1.94 15.64
C ARG A 14 5.25 0.59 16.35
N GLU A 15 4.88 -0.49 15.68
CA GLU A 15 4.91 -1.85 16.24
C GLU A 15 3.99 -2.04 17.45
N GLU A 16 2.93 -1.22 17.56
CA GLU A 16 1.90 -1.38 18.59
C GLU A 16 0.88 -2.44 18.20
N ILE A 17 0.71 -2.67 16.91
CA ILE A 17 -0.19 -3.70 16.37
C ILE A 17 0.64 -4.58 15.42
N PRO A 18 0.56 -5.91 15.54
CA PRO A 18 1.30 -6.81 14.64
C PRO A 18 0.71 -6.81 13.23
N CYS A 19 1.54 -7.15 12.26
CA CYS A 19 1.11 -7.37 10.88
C CYS A 19 1.85 -8.58 10.30
N ASN A 20 1.29 -9.15 9.24
CA ASN A 20 1.95 -10.21 8.49
C ASN A 20 2.82 -9.58 7.41
N LYS A 21 4.05 -9.21 7.81
CA LYS A 21 4.97 -8.44 6.99
C LYS A 21 5.42 -9.21 5.75
N ILE A 22 5.44 -8.50 4.61
CA ILE A 22 5.97 -9.02 3.34
C ILE A 22 7.34 -8.41 3.06
N TYR A 23 7.47 -7.09 3.22
CA TYR A 23 8.65 -6.34 2.78
C TYR A 23 8.76 -5.04 3.55
N GLU A 24 9.98 -4.59 3.76
CA GLU A 24 10.23 -3.31 4.42
C GLU A 24 11.56 -2.76 3.96
N ASP A 25 11.60 -1.45 3.69
CA ASP A 25 12.83 -0.73 3.45
C ASP A 25 12.78 0.64 4.12
N GLU A 26 13.65 1.54 3.73
CA GLU A 26 13.71 2.90 4.30
C GLU A 26 12.40 3.66 4.12
N PHE A 27 11.68 3.45 3.01
CA PHE A 27 10.55 4.27 2.60
C PHE A 27 9.18 3.62 2.80
N VAL A 28 9.11 2.31 2.75
CA VAL A 28 7.82 1.59 2.76
C VAL A 28 7.81 0.40 3.70
N LEU A 29 6.59 0.05 4.12
CA LEU A 29 6.28 -1.20 4.79
C LEU A 29 5.17 -1.87 4.00
N SER A 30 5.26 -3.19 3.83
CA SER A 30 4.24 -3.96 3.14
C SER A 30 3.84 -5.18 3.98
N PHE A 31 2.56 -5.49 3.99
CA PHE A 31 2.00 -6.61 4.73
C PHE A 31 0.75 -7.13 4.04
N HIS A 32 0.36 -8.37 4.38
CA HIS A 32 -0.86 -8.96 3.85
C HIS A 32 -2.09 -8.31 4.45
N ASP A 33 -3.13 -8.06 3.63
CA ASP A 33 -4.41 -7.58 4.13
C ASP A 33 -5.06 -8.71 4.94
N ILE A 34 -5.62 -8.38 6.11
CA ILE A 34 -6.26 -9.37 6.98
C ILE A 34 -7.61 -9.86 6.43
N ASN A 35 -8.19 -9.13 5.48
CA ASN A 35 -9.43 -9.48 4.80
C ASN A 35 -9.18 -9.54 3.29
N PRO A 36 -8.41 -10.54 2.81
CA PRO A 36 -8.01 -10.56 1.41
C PRO A 36 -9.19 -10.70 0.47
N GLN A 37 -9.20 -9.87 -0.57
CA GLN A 37 -10.25 -9.85 -1.60
C GLN A 37 -9.88 -10.73 -2.79
N LYS A 38 -8.64 -11.15 -2.89
CA LYS A 38 -8.10 -12.02 -3.95
C LYS A 38 -7.08 -12.96 -3.32
N LYS A 39 -6.57 -13.94 -4.08
CA LYS A 39 -5.57 -14.89 -3.59
C LYS A 39 -4.39 -14.19 -2.96
N ILE A 40 -3.91 -13.13 -3.62
CA ILE A 40 -2.88 -12.26 -3.08
C ILE A 40 -3.49 -10.87 -2.95
N HIS A 41 -3.47 -10.34 -1.74
CA HIS A 41 -3.94 -8.99 -1.44
C HIS A 41 -2.98 -8.39 -0.44
N ALA A 42 -2.03 -7.60 -0.95
CA ALA A 42 -1.03 -6.95 -0.14
C ALA A 42 -1.31 -5.46 -0.03
N LEU A 43 -0.82 -4.85 1.04
CA LEU A 43 -0.83 -3.41 1.22
C LEU A 43 0.60 -2.90 1.21
N VAL A 44 0.82 -1.76 0.58
CA VAL A 44 2.12 -1.06 0.62
C VAL A 44 1.85 0.34 1.12
N ILE A 45 2.51 0.72 2.21
CA ILE A 45 2.33 2.02 2.83
C ILE A 45 3.66 2.76 2.91
N PRO A 46 3.67 4.09 2.70
CA PRO A 46 4.86 4.88 3.01
C PRO A 46 5.05 4.95 4.53
N LYS A 47 6.29 5.07 4.98
CA LYS A 47 6.59 5.20 6.41
C LYS A 47 6.29 6.61 6.93
N GLY A 48 6.30 7.62 6.06
CA GLY A 48 5.96 8.98 6.43
C GLY A 48 4.46 9.14 6.71
N LYS A 49 4.13 10.20 7.43
CA LYS A 49 2.75 10.47 7.87
C LYS A 49 1.98 11.23 6.80
N TYR A 50 1.46 10.53 5.82
CA TYR A 50 0.68 11.10 4.73
C TYR A 50 -0.71 10.48 4.72
N THR A 51 -1.74 11.32 4.69
CA THR A 51 -3.13 10.87 4.79
C THR A 51 -3.58 10.20 3.50
N ASP A 52 -3.24 10.76 2.35
CA ASP A 52 -3.69 10.31 1.04
C ASP A 52 -2.68 10.67 -0.05
N LEU A 53 -3.00 10.35 -1.28
CA LEU A 53 -2.11 10.63 -2.41
C LEU A 53 -1.90 12.14 -2.63
N ASP A 54 -2.93 12.95 -2.43
CA ASP A 54 -2.82 14.40 -2.59
C ASP A 54 -1.85 14.99 -1.57
N ASP A 55 -1.97 14.57 -0.31
CA ASP A 55 -1.06 14.97 0.77
C ASP A 55 0.37 14.53 0.45
N PHE A 56 0.53 13.30 0.01
CA PHE A 56 1.84 12.72 -0.30
C PHE A 56 2.53 13.49 -1.43
N THR A 57 1.81 13.76 -2.52
CA THR A 57 2.40 14.48 -3.66
C THR A 57 2.72 15.93 -3.34
N ALA A 58 1.98 16.53 -2.42
CA ALA A 58 2.23 17.93 -2.01
C ALA A 58 3.38 18.06 -1.03
N ASN A 59 3.60 17.07 -0.15
CA ASN A 59 4.46 17.24 1.02
C ASN A 59 5.63 16.25 1.12
N ALA A 60 5.60 15.14 0.40
CA ALA A 60 6.69 14.16 0.45
C ALA A 60 7.89 14.63 -0.38
N SER A 61 9.07 14.11 -0.04
CA SER A 61 10.26 14.33 -0.84
C SER A 61 10.23 13.53 -2.13
N VAL A 62 11.07 13.92 -3.09
CA VAL A 62 11.23 13.14 -4.33
C VAL A 62 11.69 11.71 -4.00
N ASP A 63 12.61 11.57 -3.06
CA ASP A 63 13.12 10.26 -2.65
C ASP A 63 12.01 9.37 -2.08
N GLU A 64 11.09 9.94 -1.29
CA GLU A 64 9.94 9.21 -0.78
C GLU A 64 8.99 8.79 -1.91
N MET A 65 8.76 9.65 -2.90
CA MET A 65 7.92 9.32 -4.05
C MET A 65 8.52 8.19 -4.87
N VAL A 66 9.80 8.27 -5.18
CA VAL A 66 10.51 7.21 -5.89
C VAL A 66 10.51 5.92 -5.06
N GLY A 67 10.76 6.05 -3.76
CA GLY A 67 10.78 4.91 -2.84
C GLY A 67 9.44 4.17 -2.77
N LEU A 68 8.33 4.91 -2.80
CA LEU A 68 7.00 4.28 -2.82
C LEU A 68 6.79 3.48 -4.11
N LEU A 69 7.05 4.07 -5.26
CA LEU A 69 6.87 3.38 -6.55
C LEU A 69 7.77 2.15 -6.68
N LYS A 70 9.04 2.29 -6.33
CA LYS A 70 9.97 1.15 -6.35
C LYS A 70 9.58 0.09 -5.33
N GLY A 71 9.09 0.52 -4.17
CA GLY A 71 8.62 -0.40 -3.12
C GLY A 71 7.43 -1.24 -3.57
N ILE A 72 6.47 -0.63 -4.27
CA ILE A 72 5.33 -1.34 -4.84
C ILE A 72 5.81 -2.47 -5.75
N ASN A 73 6.73 -2.18 -6.67
CA ASN A 73 7.23 -3.21 -7.59
C ASN A 73 8.09 -4.25 -6.87
N ALA A 74 8.88 -3.85 -5.88
CA ALA A 74 9.67 -4.80 -5.07
C ALA A 74 8.76 -5.81 -4.36
N VAL A 75 7.62 -5.37 -3.84
CA VAL A 75 6.63 -6.24 -3.21
C VAL A 75 6.03 -7.20 -4.24
N ALA A 76 5.67 -6.69 -5.42
CA ALA A 76 5.12 -7.52 -6.49
C ALA A 76 6.11 -8.62 -6.90
N LYS A 77 7.39 -8.29 -7.00
CA LYS A 77 8.43 -9.28 -7.32
C LYS A 77 8.57 -10.31 -6.21
N LYS A 78 8.58 -9.87 -4.96
CA LYS A 78 8.70 -10.79 -3.82
C LYS A 78 7.54 -11.76 -3.75
N LEU A 79 6.34 -11.33 -4.13
CA LEU A 79 5.14 -12.16 -4.16
C LEU A 79 5.00 -12.97 -5.46
N ASN A 80 5.93 -12.83 -6.40
CA ASN A 80 5.92 -13.52 -7.69
C ASN A 80 4.68 -13.19 -8.53
N ILE A 81 4.25 -11.93 -8.52
CA ILE A 81 3.11 -11.46 -9.32
C ILE A 81 3.48 -10.36 -10.31
N SER A 82 4.74 -9.96 -10.37
CA SER A 82 5.18 -8.95 -11.33
C SER A 82 5.17 -9.48 -12.75
N VAL A 83 5.41 -8.62 -13.73
CA VAL A 83 5.40 -9.00 -15.15
C VAL A 83 6.46 -10.06 -15.46
N ASP A 84 7.63 -9.97 -14.82
CA ASP A 84 8.75 -10.87 -15.06
C ASP A 84 8.77 -12.09 -14.14
N THR A 85 8.08 -12.05 -13.00
CA THR A 85 8.05 -13.16 -12.03
C THR A 85 6.70 -13.87 -11.96
N GLY A 86 5.67 -13.34 -12.62
CA GLY A 86 4.32 -13.88 -12.60
C GLY A 86 3.51 -13.40 -13.79
N GLN A 87 2.23 -13.15 -13.59
CA GLN A 87 1.30 -12.79 -14.64
C GLN A 87 0.80 -11.33 -14.56
N GLY A 88 1.41 -10.53 -13.69
CA GLY A 88 0.98 -9.15 -13.49
C GLY A 88 0.01 -9.00 -12.32
N TYR A 89 -0.29 -7.77 -11.99
CA TYR A 89 -1.07 -7.46 -10.79
C TYR A 89 -1.80 -6.12 -10.98
N ARG A 90 -2.75 -5.87 -10.11
CA ARG A 90 -3.42 -4.57 -10.05
C ARG A 90 -2.91 -3.81 -8.84
N ALA A 91 -2.48 -2.58 -9.06
CA ALA A 91 -2.09 -1.67 -7.98
C ALA A 91 -3.08 -0.51 -7.97
N LEU A 92 -3.69 -0.24 -6.83
CA LEU A 92 -4.64 0.87 -6.70
C LEU A 92 -4.58 1.50 -5.33
N ALA A 93 -4.98 2.77 -5.26
CA ALA A 93 -5.20 3.47 -4.00
C ALA A 93 -6.58 4.09 -4.02
N ASN A 94 -7.23 4.13 -2.87
CA ASN A 94 -8.50 4.82 -2.67
C ASN A 94 -8.19 6.17 -2.03
N ILE A 95 -8.73 7.25 -2.58
CA ILE A 95 -8.44 8.60 -2.10
C ILE A 95 -9.72 9.25 -1.58
N SER A 96 -9.74 9.55 -0.30
CA SER A 96 -10.79 10.30 0.39
C SER A 96 -12.17 9.63 0.30
N ASP A 97 -13.24 10.39 0.51
CA ASP A 97 -14.60 9.88 0.68
C ASP A 97 -15.14 9.18 -0.57
N HIS A 98 -15.13 9.85 -1.72
CA HIS A 98 -15.66 9.26 -2.95
C HIS A 98 -14.81 8.08 -3.45
N GLY A 99 -13.52 8.04 -3.09
CA GLY A 99 -12.65 6.92 -3.42
C GLY A 99 -12.78 5.74 -2.45
N GLY A 100 -13.51 5.92 -1.36
CA GLY A 100 -13.72 4.87 -0.37
C GLY A 100 -12.53 4.59 0.54
N GLN A 101 -11.71 5.59 0.80
CA GLN A 101 -10.56 5.42 1.69
C GLN A 101 -11.03 5.20 3.13
N GLU A 102 -10.69 4.04 3.70
CA GLU A 102 -11.13 3.69 5.06
C GLU A 102 -10.10 4.08 6.11
N VAL A 103 -8.80 3.93 5.83
CA VAL A 103 -7.74 4.27 6.78
C VAL A 103 -7.04 5.55 6.32
N PRO A 104 -6.96 6.59 7.18
CA PRO A 104 -6.37 7.88 6.81
C PRO A 104 -4.84 7.87 6.87
N HIS A 105 -4.25 6.93 6.17
CA HIS A 105 -2.83 6.81 5.91
C HIS A 105 -2.71 6.23 4.50
N LEU A 106 -2.01 6.92 3.62
CA LEU A 106 -1.88 6.49 2.21
C LEU A 106 -1.46 5.03 2.13
N HIS A 107 -2.17 4.26 1.32
CA HIS A 107 -1.82 2.87 1.08
C HIS A 107 -2.25 2.45 -0.31
N PHE A 108 -1.43 1.60 -0.92
CA PHE A 108 -1.75 0.96 -2.18
C PHE A 108 -2.12 -0.49 -1.91
N HIS A 109 -3.19 -0.94 -2.57
CA HIS A 109 -3.55 -2.35 -2.60
C HIS A 109 -2.88 -3.00 -3.80
N LEU A 110 -2.31 -4.19 -3.61
CA LEU A 110 -1.81 -5.01 -4.70
C LEU A 110 -2.63 -6.29 -4.74
N PHE A 111 -3.24 -6.56 -5.88
CA PHE A 111 -4.04 -7.78 -6.09
C PHE A 111 -3.37 -8.62 -7.18
N GLY A 112 -3.21 -9.91 -6.91
CA GLY A 112 -2.59 -10.81 -7.86
C GLY A 112 -2.85 -12.27 -7.54
N GLY A 113 -2.10 -13.14 -8.20
CA GLY A 113 -2.23 -14.58 -8.03
C GLY A 113 -3.39 -15.18 -8.79
N GLU A 114 -4.22 -14.35 -9.42
CA GLU A 114 -5.38 -14.72 -10.24
C GLU A 114 -5.82 -13.49 -11.03
N ARG A 115 -6.72 -13.69 -11.98
CA ARG A 115 -7.33 -12.56 -12.68
C ARG A 115 -8.18 -11.76 -11.70
N VAL A 116 -7.98 -10.45 -11.69
CA VAL A 116 -8.61 -9.57 -10.70
C VAL A 116 -10.07 -9.23 -11.07
N GLY A 117 -10.42 -9.31 -12.34
CA GLY A 117 -11.77 -9.03 -12.79
C GLY A 117 -11.95 -7.61 -13.29
N LYS A 118 -13.18 -7.10 -13.19
CA LYS A 118 -13.51 -5.75 -13.68
C LYS A 118 -12.76 -4.68 -12.89
N MET A 119 -12.42 -3.59 -13.56
CA MET A 119 -11.73 -2.47 -12.93
C MET A 119 -12.63 -1.79 -11.88
N VAL A 120 -13.89 -1.61 -12.20
CA VAL A 120 -14.89 -1.00 -11.31
C VAL A 120 -16.17 -1.81 -11.41
N GLU A 121 -16.86 -1.97 -10.30
CA GLU A 121 -18.16 -2.66 -10.25
C GLU A 121 -19.29 -1.74 -10.67
#